data_a2eecb00513a8ad2afaee16ea0b1f0c0
#
_entry.id   a2eecb00513a8ad2afaee16ea0b1f0c0
#
_cell.length_a   1.000
_cell.length_b   1.000
_cell.length_c   1.000
_cell.angle_alpha   90.00
_cell.angle_beta   90.00
_cell.angle_gamma   90.00
#
_symmetry.space_group_name_H-M   'P 1'
#
loop_
_entity.id
_entity.type
_entity.pdbx_description
1 polymer ?
#
loop_
_entity_poly.entity_id
_entity_poly.type
_entity_poly.pdbx_seq_one_letter_code
_entity_poly.pdbx_strand_id
1 'polypeptide(L)'
;MLFHEEAQPGVDLILPNLDYLEDRLDDIAAIVLTHGHEDHIGAVPYLLKMRPDIPVIGSQLTIAFVEAKLQEHHIAPNVTVVAEGDSMRIAGMEFEFIAVNHSIPDALALFIRTPEGNILITGDFKMDQLPLDGRLTDLRAFAAAGDEGVDLFMCDSTNAEIPGFVHSESEIQPVIDSVIGGATGQIVVASFASHVHRVQQVLNAAAHNGRKVAFVGRSMVRNMKIAEDLGYLDVPEGTVVDLKNMKDLPENRRIYMSTGSQGEPMAVLSRIANRSHPKVAINPGDTVLLASSLIPGNENSVFRVINGLIKLGANVIHQGNARVHVSGHAAQGELLYCYNILQPAYAMPIHGEVRHQVANAGVAVKTGVPADNVILAENGSVIDMIDGEVRLVGSVPFQNIYVDGSSVGDITESELKDRQILSNEGFIAIFAVVDTNARRIVTGPHLQARAMAEDETVFDSITPEVTRALEEAVAKGSDSYGMQQAMRRVVGRWVSRKLRRSPMIIPTVVEV
;
A
#
# COMPACT_ATOMS: atom_id res chain seq x y z
N MET A 1 6.19 2.11 3.44
CA MET A 1 5.19 3.01 2.83
C MET A 1 3.89 2.25 2.65
N LEU A 2 2.74 2.87 2.86
CA LEU A 2 1.43 2.25 2.64
C LEU A 2 0.67 3.00 1.55
N PHE A 3 -0.25 2.32 0.87
CA PHE A 3 -1.22 2.96 0.00
C PHE A 3 -2.42 3.45 0.83
N HIS A 4 -3.11 4.48 0.32
CA HIS A 4 -4.29 5.03 0.98
C HIS A 4 -5.46 4.04 0.92
N GLU A 5 -6.32 4.11 1.92
CA GLU A 5 -7.61 3.43 1.98
C GLU A 5 -8.74 4.32 1.44
N GLU A 6 -9.91 3.72 1.17
CA GLU A 6 -11.12 4.47 0.70
C GLU A 6 -11.53 5.59 1.69
N ALA A 7 -11.19 5.42 2.97
CA ALA A 7 -11.46 6.41 4.02
C ALA A 7 -10.56 7.67 3.97
N GLN A 8 -9.56 7.72 3.08
CA GLN A 8 -8.55 8.78 3.03
C GLN A 8 -8.58 9.52 1.67
N PRO A 9 -9.64 10.29 1.36
CA PRO A 9 -9.80 10.91 0.06
C PRO A 9 -8.68 11.92 -0.25
N GLY A 10 -8.08 11.78 -1.44
CA GLY A 10 -7.01 12.67 -1.92
C GLY A 10 -5.63 12.37 -1.33
N VAL A 11 -5.45 11.27 -0.61
CA VAL A 11 -4.13 10.77 -0.21
C VAL A 11 -3.61 9.83 -1.28
N ASP A 12 -2.38 10.05 -1.76
CA ASP A 12 -1.71 9.16 -2.70
C ASP A 12 -0.93 8.06 -1.99
N LEU A 13 -0.20 8.42 -0.93
CA LEU A 13 0.69 7.55 -0.18
C LEU A 13 0.65 7.90 1.31
N ILE A 14 0.98 6.90 2.15
CA ILE A 14 1.19 7.06 3.59
C ILE A 14 2.62 6.68 3.92
N LEU A 15 3.35 7.59 4.55
CA LEU A 15 4.72 7.39 4.99
C LEU A 15 4.79 7.27 6.52
N PRO A 16 5.80 6.57 7.06
CA PRO A 16 6.09 6.67 8.48
C PRO A 16 6.60 8.07 8.81
N ASN A 17 6.28 8.56 10.00
CA ASN A 17 6.92 9.76 10.53
C ASN A 17 8.40 9.48 10.82
N LEU A 18 9.27 10.33 10.29
CA LEU A 18 10.72 10.24 10.46
C LEU A 18 11.27 11.31 11.42
N ASP A 19 10.43 12.10 12.09
CA ASP A 19 10.82 13.21 12.97
C ASP A 19 11.80 12.75 14.07
N TYR A 20 11.62 11.52 14.58
CA TYR A 20 12.55 10.95 15.57
C TYR A 20 13.98 10.83 15.05
N LEU A 21 14.16 10.73 13.73
CA LEU A 21 15.47 10.59 13.09
C LEU A 21 16.10 11.96 12.74
N GLU A 22 15.36 13.07 12.74
CA GLU A 22 15.86 14.37 12.27
C GLU A 22 17.15 14.80 13.00
N ASP A 23 17.16 14.68 14.33
CA ASP A 23 18.33 15.01 15.14
C ASP A 23 19.39 13.88 15.21
N ARG A 24 19.16 12.77 14.52
CA ARG A 24 19.96 11.54 14.55
C ARG A 24 20.38 11.06 13.17
N LEU A 25 20.21 11.86 12.14
CA LEU A 25 20.55 11.47 10.76
C LEU A 25 22.02 11.06 10.63
N ASP A 26 22.91 11.69 11.39
CA ASP A 26 24.34 11.39 11.41
C ASP A 26 24.67 10.03 12.05
N ASP A 27 23.76 9.49 12.86
CA ASP A 27 23.91 8.18 13.49
C ASP A 27 23.49 7.03 12.56
N ILE A 28 22.83 7.33 11.43
CA ILE A 28 22.38 6.31 10.48
C ILE A 28 23.55 5.86 9.62
N ALA A 29 24.00 4.63 9.83
CA ALA A 29 25.13 4.04 9.11
C ALA A 29 24.73 3.52 7.72
N ALA A 30 23.55 2.94 7.57
CA ALA A 30 23.03 2.42 6.31
C ALA A 30 21.51 2.15 6.39
N ILE A 31 20.90 2.00 5.22
CA ILE A 31 19.56 1.41 5.04
C ILE A 31 19.79 0.01 4.47
N VAL A 32 19.33 -1.03 5.14
CA VAL A 32 19.43 -2.42 4.67
C VAL A 32 18.02 -2.90 4.29
N LEU A 33 17.84 -3.33 3.04
CA LEU A 33 16.58 -3.71 2.48
C LEU A 33 16.48 -5.22 2.27
N THR A 34 15.38 -5.81 2.67
CA THR A 34 15.11 -7.24 2.51
C THR A 34 14.66 -7.59 1.10
N HIS A 35 13.80 -6.75 0.48
CA HIS A 35 13.28 -6.97 -0.87
C HIS A 35 12.66 -5.71 -1.48
N GLY A 36 12.33 -5.75 -2.78
CA GLY A 36 11.94 -4.59 -3.58
C GLY A 36 10.45 -4.28 -3.66
N HIS A 37 9.59 -4.73 -2.74
CA HIS A 37 8.20 -4.32 -2.71
C HIS A 37 8.05 -2.87 -2.22
N GLU A 38 6.96 -2.24 -2.64
CA GLU A 38 6.72 -0.81 -2.45
C GLU A 38 6.62 -0.42 -0.96
N ASP A 39 6.01 -1.24 -0.13
CA ASP A 39 5.89 -1.04 1.31
C ASP A 39 7.25 -1.11 2.04
N HIS A 40 8.25 -1.75 1.45
CA HIS A 40 9.61 -1.81 1.99
C HIS A 40 10.53 -0.73 1.42
N ILE A 41 10.44 -0.41 0.12
CA ILE A 41 11.36 0.55 -0.52
C ILE A 41 10.76 1.96 -0.76
N GLY A 42 9.44 2.10 -0.68
CA GLY A 42 8.76 3.33 -1.12
C GLY A 42 9.06 4.57 -0.29
N ALA A 43 9.42 4.39 1.00
CA ALA A 43 9.79 5.50 1.87
C ALA A 43 11.28 5.89 1.79
N VAL A 44 12.12 5.08 1.16
CA VAL A 44 13.58 5.32 1.05
C VAL A 44 13.92 6.69 0.46
N PRO A 45 13.28 7.16 -0.65
CA PRO A 45 13.59 8.48 -1.19
C PRO A 45 13.29 9.63 -0.24
N TYR A 46 12.31 9.47 0.65
CA TYR A 46 11.92 10.51 1.61
C TYR A 46 12.97 10.66 2.73
N LEU A 47 13.52 9.55 3.23
CA LEU A 47 14.65 9.60 4.17
C LEU A 47 15.90 10.17 3.49
N LEU A 48 16.19 9.75 2.24
CA LEU A 48 17.35 10.24 1.50
C LEU A 48 17.23 11.72 1.05
N LYS A 49 16.03 12.31 1.03
CA LYS A 49 15.89 13.78 0.91
C LYS A 49 16.43 14.51 2.10
N MET A 50 16.37 13.91 3.29
CA MET A 50 16.88 14.51 4.53
C MET A 50 18.42 14.36 4.60
N ARG A 51 18.94 13.18 4.18
CA ARG A 51 20.37 12.87 4.14
C ARG A 51 20.71 11.96 2.95
N PRO A 52 21.15 12.55 1.80
CA PRO A 52 21.32 11.82 0.53
C PRO A 52 22.47 10.83 0.49
N ASP A 53 23.45 10.95 1.37
CA ASP A 53 24.69 10.15 1.40
C ASP A 53 24.56 8.84 2.17
N ILE A 54 23.43 8.57 2.83
CA ILE A 54 23.20 7.31 3.54
C ILE A 54 23.28 6.14 2.54
N PRO A 55 24.16 5.14 2.79
CA PRO A 55 24.25 3.96 1.94
C PRO A 55 22.97 3.13 1.98
N VAL A 56 22.52 2.65 0.83
CA VAL A 56 21.39 1.71 0.72
C VAL A 56 21.92 0.36 0.25
N ILE A 57 21.64 -0.69 1.03
CA ILE A 57 22.16 -2.05 0.81
C ILE A 57 20.98 -2.98 0.54
N GLY A 58 21.07 -3.82 -0.46
CA GLY A 58 20.03 -4.79 -0.80
C GLY A 58 20.44 -5.68 -1.96
N SER A 59 19.55 -6.61 -2.33
CA SER A 59 19.74 -7.48 -3.47
C SER A 59 19.68 -6.74 -4.81
N GLN A 60 20.12 -7.37 -5.88
CA GLN A 60 20.30 -6.71 -7.18
C GLN A 60 19.01 -6.11 -7.74
N LEU A 61 17.89 -6.84 -7.72
CA LEU A 61 16.60 -6.34 -8.20
C LEU A 61 16.03 -5.27 -7.26
N THR A 62 16.17 -5.47 -5.95
CA THR A 62 15.77 -4.49 -4.92
C THR A 62 16.46 -3.15 -5.13
N ILE A 63 17.78 -3.16 -5.29
CA ILE A 63 18.55 -1.94 -5.53
C ILE A 63 18.16 -1.29 -6.86
N ALA A 64 17.99 -2.05 -7.95
CA ALA A 64 17.58 -1.49 -9.22
C ALA A 64 16.20 -0.80 -9.16
N PHE A 65 15.26 -1.34 -8.38
CA PHE A 65 13.96 -0.68 -8.14
C PHE A 65 14.12 0.58 -7.29
N VAL A 66 15.00 0.58 -6.29
CA VAL A 66 15.32 1.76 -5.49
C VAL A 66 15.96 2.84 -6.36
N GLU A 67 16.96 2.50 -7.18
CA GLU A 67 17.61 3.46 -8.09
C GLU A 67 16.61 4.13 -9.03
N ALA A 68 15.68 3.35 -9.60
CA ALA A 68 14.63 3.89 -10.45
C ALA A 68 13.72 4.90 -9.69
N LYS A 69 13.44 4.65 -8.40
CA LYS A 69 12.70 5.59 -7.54
C LYS A 69 13.53 6.83 -7.19
N LEU A 70 14.79 6.64 -6.83
CA LEU A 70 15.69 7.76 -6.51
C LEU A 70 15.85 8.71 -7.71
N GLN A 71 15.90 8.15 -8.94
CA GLN A 71 15.91 8.93 -10.17
C GLN A 71 14.64 9.80 -10.30
N GLU A 72 13.45 9.28 -10.00
CA GLU A 72 12.19 10.06 -10.00
C GLU A 72 12.23 11.22 -9.01
N HIS A 73 12.96 11.06 -7.90
CA HIS A 73 13.15 12.09 -6.87
C HIS A 73 14.40 12.95 -7.05
N HIS A 74 15.16 12.75 -8.15
CA HIS A 74 16.42 13.46 -8.46
C HIS A 74 17.49 13.31 -7.38
N ILE A 75 17.56 12.14 -6.74
CA ILE A 75 18.56 11.79 -5.73
C ILE A 75 19.61 10.90 -6.38
N ALA A 76 20.89 11.22 -6.21
CA ALA A 76 21.98 10.38 -6.67
C ALA A 76 22.09 9.14 -5.75
N PRO A 77 22.09 7.89 -6.30
CA PRO A 77 22.15 6.70 -5.48
C PRO A 77 23.53 6.49 -4.85
N ASN A 78 23.56 6.14 -3.55
CA ASN A 78 24.69 5.57 -2.87
C ASN A 78 24.31 4.15 -2.46
N VAL A 79 24.57 3.18 -3.33
CA VAL A 79 24.03 1.82 -3.20
C VAL A 79 25.12 0.77 -3.13
N THR A 80 24.84 -0.32 -2.42
CA THR A 80 25.66 -1.52 -2.40
C THR A 80 24.77 -2.73 -2.68
N VAL A 81 25.12 -3.49 -3.71
CA VAL A 81 24.44 -4.73 -4.06
C VAL A 81 25.06 -5.88 -3.29
N VAL A 82 24.22 -6.71 -2.69
CA VAL A 82 24.60 -7.95 -1.99
C VAL A 82 23.86 -9.14 -2.60
N ALA A 83 24.42 -10.31 -2.45
CA ALA A 83 23.83 -11.57 -2.86
C ALA A 83 23.51 -12.45 -1.62
N GLU A 84 22.71 -13.48 -1.83
CA GLU A 84 22.51 -14.53 -0.83
C GLU A 84 23.82 -15.21 -0.47
N GLY A 85 24.04 -15.44 0.82
CA GLY A 85 25.27 -16.00 1.37
C GLY A 85 26.39 -14.98 1.61
N ASP A 86 26.22 -13.74 1.17
CA ASP A 86 27.16 -12.68 1.51
C ASP A 86 27.08 -12.31 2.99
N SER A 87 28.23 -11.83 3.53
CA SER A 87 28.31 -11.22 4.85
C SER A 87 28.96 -9.86 4.77
N MET A 88 28.48 -8.91 5.57
CA MET A 88 28.97 -7.54 5.59
C MET A 88 28.98 -6.96 7.00
N ARG A 89 30.00 -6.16 7.33
CA ARG A 89 30.02 -5.39 8.58
C ARG A 89 29.49 -3.99 8.38
N ILE A 90 28.47 -3.63 9.19
CA ILE A 90 27.84 -2.31 9.21
C ILE A 90 27.81 -1.83 10.66
N ALA A 91 28.40 -0.69 10.96
CA ALA A 91 28.43 -0.09 12.30
C ALA A 91 28.86 -1.05 13.43
N GLY A 92 29.81 -1.96 13.13
CA GLY A 92 30.33 -2.94 14.10
C GLY A 92 29.52 -4.22 14.23
N MET A 93 28.34 -4.32 13.64
CA MET A 93 27.49 -5.51 13.55
C MET A 93 27.82 -6.29 12.27
N GLU A 94 27.65 -7.60 12.30
CA GLU A 94 27.83 -8.46 11.14
C GLU A 94 26.48 -8.89 10.60
N PHE A 95 26.20 -8.57 9.34
CA PHE A 95 25.00 -8.94 8.61
C PHE A 95 25.29 -10.10 7.67
N GLU A 96 24.49 -11.15 7.74
CA GLU A 96 24.48 -12.24 6.78
C GLU A 96 23.16 -12.22 6.02
N PHE A 97 23.22 -12.34 4.69
CA PHE A 97 22.07 -12.24 3.79
C PHE A 97 21.62 -13.63 3.38
N ILE A 98 20.43 -14.05 3.82
CA ILE A 98 19.92 -15.40 3.64
C ILE A 98 18.80 -15.39 2.59
N ALA A 99 18.85 -16.30 1.63
CA ALA A 99 17.79 -16.44 0.61
C ALA A 99 16.45 -16.79 1.23
N VAL A 100 15.40 -16.07 0.84
CA VAL A 100 14.00 -16.45 1.13
C VAL A 100 13.13 -16.34 -0.13
N ASN A 101 12.08 -17.18 -0.22
CA ASN A 101 11.07 -17.03 -1.25
C ASN A 101 10.09 -15.93 -0.87
N HIS A 102 9.67 -15.17 -1.85
CA HIS A 102 8.54 -14.26 -1.74
C HIS A 102 7.84 -14.11 -3.12
N SER A 103 6.90 -13.19 -3.27
CA SER A 103 6.26 -12.89 -4.55
C SER A 103 7.10 -12.02 -5.49
N ILE A 104 8.32 -11.72 -5.11
CA ILE A 104 9.34 -11.02 -5.88
C ILE A 104 10.65 -11.81 -5.85
N PRO A 105 11.45 -11.85 -6.94
CA PRO A 105 12.77 -12.49 -6.92
C PRO A 105 13.72 -11.82 -5.93
N ASP A 106 14.77 -12.54 -5.58
CA ASP A 106 15.94 -12.15 -4.78
C ASP A 106 15.68 -11.56 -3.38
N ALA A 107 14.52 -11.84 -2.79
CA ALA A 107 14.20 -11.45 -1.41
C ALA A 107 15.18 -12.11 -0.40
N LEU A 108 15.55 -11.36 0.65
CA LEU A 108 16.55 -11.76 1.63
C LEU A 108 15.99 -11.64 3.06
N ALA A 109 16.28 -12.62 3.88
CA ALA A 109 16.30 -12.51 5.33
C ALA A 109 17.66 -12.01 5.81
N LEU A 110 17.71 -11.44 7.00
CA LEU A 110 18.92 -10.89 7.61
C LEU A 110 19.22 -11.62 8.91
N PHE A 111 20.40 -12.21 9.03
CA PHE A 111 20.93 -12.66 10.30
C PHE A 111 21.99 -11.67 10.76
N ILE A 112 21.76 -11.03 11.90
CA ILE A 112 22.54 -9.90 12.41
C ILE A 112 23.21 -10.33 13.71
N ARG A 113 24.54 -10.39 13.71
CA ARG A 113 25.33 -10.67 14.90
C ARG A 113 25.77 -9.35 15.52
N THR A 114 25.40 -9.15 16.76
CA THR A 114 25.79 -7.99 17.55
C THR A 114 26.54 -8.42 18.80
N PRO A 115 27.28 -7.51 19.48
CA PRO A 115 27.88 -7.83 20.78
C PRO A 115 26.87 -8.22 21.86
N GLU A 116 25.62 -7.80 21.73
CA GLU A 116 24.56 -8.00 22.73
C GLU A 116 23.69 -9.24 22.46
N GLY A 117 23.80 -9.84 21.27
CA GLY A 117 23.04 -11.01 20.86
C GLY A 117 22.77 -11.06 19.36
N ASN A 118 22.16 -12.14 18.91
CA ASN A 118 21.88 -12.40 17.50
C ASN A 118 20.41 -12.17 17.16
N ILE A 119 20.17 -11.48 16.05
CA ILE A 119 18.82 -11.16 15.56
C ILE A 119 18.63 -11.81 14.19
N LEU A 120 17.51 -12.49 13.99
CA LEU A 120 17.11 -12.95 12.66
C LEU A 120 15.81 -12.25 12.25
N ILE A 121 15.83 -11.59 11.09
CA ILE A 121 14.69 -10.88 10.49
C ILE A 121 14.34 -11.57 9.18
N THR A 122 13.13 -12.10 9.04
CA THR A 122 12.75 -12.83 7.83
C THR A 122 12.58 -11.93 6.61
N GLY A 123 12.26 -10.63 6.79
CA GLY A 123 11.54 -9.89 5.75
C GLY A 123 10.22 -10.59 5.46
N ASP A 124 9.62 -10.32 4.31
CA ASP A 124 8.45 -11.05 3.84
C ASP A 124 8.90 -12.35 3.18
N PHE A 125 8.32 -13.47 3.59
CA PHE A 125 8.79 -14.75 3.13
C PHE A 125 7.71 -15.83 3.08
N LYS A 126 7.99 -16.90 2.32
CA LYS A 126 7.32 -18.19 2.35
C LYS A 126 8.35 -19.32 2.15
N MET A 127 7.90 -20.56 2.20
CA MET A 127 8.75 -21.72 1.92
C MET A 127 8.24 -22.49 0.71
N ASP A 128 8.23 -21.87 -0.47
CA ASP A 128 7.85 -22.55 -1.70
C ASP A 128 8.91 -23.63 -2.05
N GLN A 129 8.47 -24.88 -2.12
CA GLN A 129 9.36 -26.02 -2.42
C GLN A 129 9.51 -26.27 -3.92
N LEU A 130 8.70 -25.62 -4.76
CA LEU A 130 8.74 -25.71 -6.23
C LEU A 130 8.67 -24.30 -6.84
N PRO A 131 9.58 -23.40 -6.45
CA PRO A 131 9.58 -22.02 -6.94
C PRO A 131 9.89 -21.97 -8.44
N LEU A 132 9.33 -20.97 -9.13
CA LEU A 132 9.48 -20.83 -10.57
C LEU A 132 10.92 -20.54 -11.02
N ASP A 133 11.68 -19.85 -10.20
CA ASP A 133 13.08 -19.49 -10.45
C ASP A 133 14.09 -20.52 -9.90
N GLY A 134 13.61 -21.58 -9.25
CA GLY A 134 14.44 -22.61 -8.63
C GLY A 134 15.12 -22.19 -7.33
N ARG A 135 14.91 -20.94 -6.86
CA ARG A 135 15.52 -20.39 -5.65
C ARG A 135 14.68 -20.70 -4.43
N LEU A 136 15.19 -21.52 -3.53
CA LEU A 136 14.51 -21.95 -2.29
C LEU A 136 14.81 -21.00 -1.13
N THR A 137 13.91 -20.94 -0.15
CA THR A 137 14.24 -20.41 1.18
C THR A 137 15.34 -21.30 1.77
N ASP A 138 16.47 -20.69 2.16
CA ASP A 138 17.65 -21.43 2.63
C ASP A 138 17.48 -21.89 4.08
N LEU A 139 16.78 -23.01 4.25
CA LEU A 139 16.59 -23.64 5.56
C LEU A 139 17.88 -24.15 6.18
N ARG A 140 18.97 -24.32 5.40
CA ARG A 140 20.27 -24.71 5.95
C ARG A 140 20.93 -23.53 6.66
N ALA A 141 20.84 -22.34 6.06
CA ALA A 141 21.31 -21.12 6.72
C ALA A 141 20.47 -20.81 7.97
N PHE A 142 19.14 -21.01 7.91
CA PHE A 142 18.28 -20.92 9.11
C PHE A 142 18.71 -21.90 10.19
N ALA A 143 19.01 -23.17 9.84
CA ALA A 143 19.47 -24.16 10.82
C ALA A 143 20.84 -23.78 11.41
N ALA A 144 21.76 -23.28 10.58
CA ALA A 144 23.08 -22.81 11.06
C ALA A 144 22.93 -21.61 12.02
N ALA A 145 22.02 -20.67 11.73
CA ALA A 145 21.69 -19.56 12.63
C ALA A 145 21.08 -20.07 13.95
N GLY A 146 20.21 -21.10 13.90
CA GLY A 146 19.66 -21.75 15.08
C GLY A 146 20.72 -22.47 15.92
N ASP A 147 21.70 -23.16 15.29
CA ASP A 147 22.82 -23.80 15.97
C ASP A 147 23.76 -22.77 16.62
N GLU A 148 23.92 -21.60 16.00
CA GLU A 148 24.71 -20.48 16.57
C GLU A 148 23.95 -19.82 17.74
N GLY A 149 22.64 -19.82 17.71
CA GLY A 149 21.71 -19.20 18.67
C GLY A 149 21.09 -17.93 18.13
N VAL A 150 19.76 -17.85 18.23
CA VAL A 150 18.96 -16.66 17.87
C VAL A 150 18.34 -16.11 19.14
N ASP A 151 18.77 -14.93 19.57
CA ASP A 151 18.20 -14.27 20.74
C ASP A 151 16.86 -13.64 20.39
N LEU A 152 16.75 -12.93 19.25
CA LEU A 152 15.51 -12.30 18.78
C LEU A 152 15.15 -12.74 17.36
N PHE A 153 13.99 -13.36 17.20
CA PHE A 153 13.43 -13.71 15.91
C PHE A 153 12.30 -12.76 15.53
N MET A 154 12.52 -11.93 14.53
CA MET A 154 11.56 -11.00 13.96
C MET A 154 10.92 -11.63 12.71
N CYS A 155 9.67 -12.08 12.82
CA CYS A 155 9.04 -12.96 11.82
C CYS A 155 7.80 -12.34 11.20
N ASP A 156 7.73 -12.38 9.86
CA ASP A 156 6.53 -12.02 9.08
C ASP A 156 5.29 -12.75 9.59
N SER A 157 4.20 -12.01 9.78
CA SER A 157 2.96 -12.53 10.35
C SER A 157 1.77 -12.50 9.41
N THR A 158 1.90 -11.94 8.21
CA THR A 158 0.79 -11.60 7.31
C THR A 158 -0.17 -12.76 7.06
N ASN A 159 0.32 -14.00 7.03
CA ASN A 159 -0.47 -15.19 6.76
C ASN A 159 -0.58 -16.15 7.95
N ALA A 160 -0.24 -15.71 9.14
CA ALA A 160 -0.16 -16.55 10.36
C ALA A 160 -1.50 -17.15 10.80
N GLU A 161 -2.64 -16.59 10.37
CA GLU A 161 -3.97 -17.15 10.62
C GLU A 161 -4.33 -18.35 9.73
N ILE A 162 -3.61 -18.51 8.60
CA ILE A 162 -3.92 -19.54 7.60
C ILE A 162 -3.28 -20.87 8.02
N PRO A 163 -4.06 -21.93 8.23
CA PRO A 163 -3.53 -23.23 8.62
C PRO A 163 -2.81 -23.92 7.45
N GLY A 164 -1.84 -24.77 7.77
CA GLY A 164 -1.10 -25.56 6.79
C GLY A 164 0.00 -24.78 6.10
N PHE A 165 0.16 -25.01 4.80
CA PHE A 165 1.24 -24.45 3.96
C PHE A 165 0.66 -23.64 2.82
N VAL A 166 1.41 -22.65 2.37
CA VAL A 166 1.08 -21.88 1.17
C VAL A 166 1.33 -22.76 -0.07
N HIS A 167 0.44 -22.66 -1.04
CA HIS A 167 0.61 -23.33 -2.33
C HIS A 167 1.81 -22.77 -3.10
N SER A 168 2.41 -23.64 -3.94
CA SER A 168 3.50 -23.20 -4.82
C SER A 168 3.01 -22.27 -5.94
N GLU A 169 3.85 -21.33 -6.32
CA GLU A 169 3.63 -20.49 -7.52
C GLU A 169 3.50 -21.35 -8.80
N SER A 170 4.16 -22.50 -8.86
CA SER A 170 4.05 -23.43 -10.00
C SER A 170 2.63 -23.94 -10.24
N GLU A 171 1.79 -24.02 -9.19
CA GLU A 171 0.38 -24.47 -9.32
C GLU A 171 -0.51 -23.46 -10.06
N ILE A 172 -0.06 -22.23 -10.24
CA ILE A 172 -0.81 -21.18 -10.94
C ILE A 172 -0.67 -21.29 -12.46
N GLN A 173 0.48 -21.79 -12.96
CA GLN A 173 0.74 -21.89 -14.39
C GLN A 173 -0.35 -22.60 -15.17
N PRO A 174 -0.86 -23.81 -14.77
CA PRO A 174 -1.93 -24.48 -15.49
C PRO A 174 -3.24 -23.67 -15.58
N VAL A 175 -3.53 -22.88 -14.54
CA VAL A 175 -4.73 -22.03 -14.53
C VAL A 175 -4.57 -20.87 -15.51
N ILE A 176 -3.40 -20.21 -15.52
CA ILE A 176 -3.09 -19.14 -16.48
C ILE A 176 -3.13 -19.68 -17.91
N ASP A 177 -2.53 -20.85 -18.18
CA ASP A 177 -2.55 -21.51 -19.48
C ASP A 177 -3.99 -21.80 -19.94
N SER A 178 -4.83 -22.34 -19.06
CA SER A 178 -6.24 -22.61 -19.33
C SER A 178 -7.02 -21.34 -19.66
N VAL A 179 -6.82 -20.27 -18.89
CA VAL A 179 -7.49 -18.97 -19.11
C VAL A 179 -7.04 -18.35 -20.43
N ILE A 180 -5.74 -18.30 -20.69
CA ILE A 180 -5.18 -17.68 -21.91
C ILE A 180 -5.53 -18.51 -23.16
N GLY A 181 -5.47 -19.84 -23.07
CA GLY A 181 -5.82 -20.73 -24.16
C GLY A 181 -7.31 -20.75 -24.49
N GLY A 182 -8.18 -20.67 -23.46
CA GLY A 182 -9.63 -20.69 -23.62
C GLY A 182 -10.27 -19.36 -24.03
N ALA A 183 -9.58 -18.25 -23.91
CA ALA A 183 -10.13 -16.94 -24.22
C ALA A 183 -10.29 -16.72 -25.74
N THR A 184 -11.48 -16.28 -26.17
CA THR A 184 -11.82 -16.05 -27.60
C THR A 184 -11.55 -14.61 -28.05
N GLY A 185 -11.58 -13.65 -27.12
CA GLY A 185 -11.28 -12.23 -27.34
C GLY A 185 -9.87 -11.84 -26.86
N GLN A 186 -9.67 -10.55 -26.66
CA GLN A 186 -8.47 -10.03 -26.01
C GLN A 186 -8.48 -10.32 -24.51
N ILE A 187 -7.32 -10.25 -23.91
CA ILE A 187 -7.15 -10.51 -22.48
C ILE A 187 -6.51 -9.29 -21.82
N VAL A 188 -7.03 -8.89 -20.67
CA VAL A 188 -6.37 -7.94 -19.77
C VAL A 188 -5.98 -8.69 -18.51
N VAL A 189 -4.71 -8.70 -18.18
CA VAL A 189 -4.19 -9.28 -16.93
C VAL A 189 -3.76 -8.14 -16.01
N ALA A 190 -4.29 -8.11 -14.81
CA ALA A 190 -3.90 -7.15 -13.79
C ALA A 190 -3.11 -7.84 -12.67
N SER A 191 -1.93 -7.30 -12.36
CA SER A 191 -1.05 -7.79 -11.30
C SER A 191 -0.25 -6.63 -10.70
N PHE A 192 0.45 -6.89 -9.60
CA PHE A 192 1.45 -5.95 -9.09
C PHE A 192 2.61 -5.80 -10.08
N ALA A 193 3.12 -4.58 -10.23
CA ALA A 193 4.24 -4.31 -11.12
C ALA A 193 5.59 -4.89 -10.64
N SER A 194 5.65 -5.37 -9.42
CA SER A 194 6.80 -6.05 -8.81
C SER A 194 6.72 -7.58 -8.91
N HIS A 195 5.55 -8.14 -9.25
CA HIS A 195 5.35 -9.59 -9.29
C HIS A 195 5.91 -10.22 -10.58
N VAL A 196 7.24 -10.26 -10.70
CA VAL A 196 7.97 -10.73 -11.88
C VAL A 196 7.58 -12.16 -12.26
N HIS A 197 7.46 -13.06 -11.29
CA HIS A 197 7.07 -14.46 -11.51
C HIS A 197 5.70 -14.59 -12.19
N ARG A 198 4.72 -13.77 -11.82
CA ARG A 198 3.39 -13.76 -12.44
C ARG A 198 3.45 -13.28 -13.88
N VAL A 199 4.27 -12.26 -14.15
CA VAL A 199 4.48 -11.79 -15.51
C VAL A 199 5.15 -12.87 -16.36
N GLN A 200 6.14 -13.58 -15.82
CA GLN A 200 6.78 -14.71 -16.49
C GLN A 200 5.77 -15.79 -16.88
N GLN A 201 4.88 -16.16 -15.96
CA GLN A 201 3.82 -17.14 -16.23
C GLN A 201 2.90 -16.70 -17.39
N VAL A 202 2.52 -15.42 -17.41
CA VAL A 202 1.69 -14.85 -18.48
C VAL A 202 2.44 -14.83 -19.82
N LEU A 203 3.73 -14.50 -19.83
CA LEU A 203 4.57 -14.51 -21.04
C LEU A 203 4.72 -15.92 -21.61
N ASN A 204 4.97 -16.92 -20.76
CA ASN A 204 5.06 -18.32 -21.14
C ASN A 204 3.75 -18.81 -21.77
N ALA A 205 2.61 -18.55 -21.11
CA ALA A 205 1.30 -18.91 -21.61
C ALA A 205 0.94 -18.17 -22.92
N ALA A 206 1.33 -16.91 -23.05
CA ALA A 206 1.15 -16.11 -24.27
C ALA A 206 1.93 -16.70 -25.45
N ALA A 207 3.20 -17.02 -25.26
CA ALA A 207 4.06 -17.63 -26.26
C ALA A 207 3.49 -18.98 -26.71
N HIS A 208 3.09 -19.85 -25.77
CA HIS A 208 2.50 -21.15 -26.03
C HIS A 208 1.23 -21.05 -26.89
N ASN A 209 0.39 -20.04 -26.63
CA ASN A 209 -0.88 -19.83 -27.33
C ASN A 209 -0.74 -18.86 -28.53
N GLY A 210 0.47 -18.49 -28.92
CA GLY A 210 0.74 -17.59 -30.05
C GLY A 210 0.15 -16.21 -29.89
N ARG A 211 -0.07 -15.72 -28.66
CA ARG A 211 -0.56 -14.39 -28.34
C ARG A 211 0.61 -13.42 -28.15
N LYS A 212 0.32 -12.13 -28.22
CA LYS A 212 1.29 -11.04 -27.98
C LYS A 212 0.90 -10.28 -26.73
N VAL A 213 1.91 -9.86 -25.96
CA VAL A 213 1.74 -9.14 -24.70
C VAL A 213 2.22 -7.71 -24.87
N ALA A 214 1.45 -6.74 -24.37
CA ALA A 214 1.90 -5.37 -24.17
C ALA A 214 1.80 -4.98 -22.72
N PHE A 215 2.86 -4.39 -22.18
CA PHE A 215 2.85 -3.82 -20.84
C PHE A 215 2.14 -2.47 -20.83
N VAL A 216 1.25 -2.25 -19.85
CA VAL A 216 0.43 -1.05 -19.71
C VAL A 216 0.57 -0.45 -18.32
N GLY A 217 0.99 0.79 -18.25
CA GLY A 217 1.32 1.51 -17.02
C GLY A 217 2.81 1.74 -16.86
N ARG A 218 3.18 2.93 -16.34
CA ARG A 218 4.60 3.35 -16.25
C ARG A 218 5.42 2.39 -15.37
N SER A 219 4.93 2.06 -14.18
CA SER A 219 5.61 1.14 -13.27
C SER A 219 5.75 -0.27 -13.86
N MET A 220 4.71 -0.80 -14.51
CA MET A 220 4.76 -2.11 -15.17
C MET A 220 5.84 -2.14 -16.27
N VAL A 221 5.86 -1.17 -17.16
CA VAL A 221 6.85 -1.08 -18.25
C VAL A 221 8.26 -0.96 -17.70
N ARG A 222 8.48 -0.07 -16.73
CA ARG A 222 9.79 0.16 -16.11
C ARG A 222 10.30 -1.08 -15.38
N ASN A 223 9.50 -1.63 -14.48
CA ASN A 223 9.92 -2.74 -13.63
C ASN A 223 10.18 -4.02 -14.42
N MET A 224 9.36 -4.29 -15.45
CA MET A 224 9.60 -5.44 -16.32
C MET A 224 10.85 -5.27 -17.19
N LYS A 225 11.14 -4.04 -17.62
CA LYS A 225 12.40 -3.78 -18.34
C LYS A 225 13.63 -3.98 -17.43
N ILE A 226 13.57 -3.52 -16.18
CA ILE A 226 14.63 -3.76 -15.17
C ILE A 226 14.81 -5.26 -14.93
N ALA A 227 13.71 -6.00 -14.74
CA ALA A 227 13.75 -7.43 -14.49
C ALA A 227 14.32 -8.21 -15.68
N GLU A 228 13.97 -7.82 -16.93
CA GLU A 228 14.53 -8.39 -18.15
C GLU A 228 16.03 -8.10 -18.28
N ASP A 229 16.45 -6.85 -18.09
CA ASP A 229 17.86 -6.43 -18.20
C ASP A 229 18.77 -7.11 -17.18
N LEU A 230 18.23 -7.47 -16.01
CA LEU A 230 18.94 -8.18 -14.95
C LEU A 230 18.81 -9.71 -15.02
N GLY A 231 18.02 -10.23 -15.98
CA GLY A 231 17.84 -11.68 -16.16
C GLY A 231 16.84 -12.36 -15.22
N TYR A 232 16.03 -11.58 -14.47
CA TYR A 232 14.93 -12.10 -13.64
C TYR A 232 13.65 -12.36 -14.45
N LEU A 233 13.54 -11.79 -15.64
CA LEU A 233 12.42 -12.01 -16.57
C LEU A 233 12.97 -12.49 -17.91
N ASP A 234 12.58 -13.72 -18.29
CA ASP A 234 12.87 -14.26 -19.61
C ASP A 234 11.70 -13.94 -20.56
N VAL A 235 11.95 -13.10 -21.55
CA VAL A 235 10.95 -12.70 -22.53
C VAL A 235 11.05 -13.57 -23.78
N PRO A 236 10.11 -14.53 -24.02
CA PRO A 236 10.14 -15.35 -25.23
C PRO A 236 10.14 -14.49 -26.49
N GLU A 237 10.99 -14.85 -27.47
CA GLU A 237 11.22 -14.05 -28.67
C GLU A 237 9.91 -13.65 -29.36
N GLY A 238 9.78 -12.37 -29.65
CA GLY A 238 8.65 -11.78 -30.34
C GLY A 238 7.32 -11.85 -29.59
N THR A 239 7.29 -12.24 -28.29
CA THR A 239 6.06 -12.28 -27.49
C THR A 239 5.62 -10.90 -27.02
N VAL A 240 6.55 -10.07 -26.61
CA VAL A 240 6.27 -8.70 -26.18
C VAL A 240 6.29 -7.74 -27.38
N VAL A 241 5.31 -6.85 -27.45
CA VAL A 241 5.20 -5.83 -28.49
C VAL A 241 4.80 -4.48 -27.88
N ASP A 242 5.14 -3.41 -28.58
CA ASP A 242 4.71 -2.07 -28.18
C ASP A 242 3.18 -1.94 -28.11
N LEU A 243 2.67 -1.28 -27.09
CA LEU A 243 1.24 -1.02 -26.91
C LEU A 243 0.59 -0.34 -28.14
N LYS A 244 1.34 0.51 -28.87
CA LYS A 244 0.85 1.18 -30.08
C LYS A 244 0.55 0.20 -31.23
N ASN A 245 1.24 -0.94 -31.28
CA ASN A 245 1.13 -1.94 -32.35
C ASN A 245 0.05 -2.99 -32.05
N MET A 246 -0.49 -3.03 -30.81
CA MET A 246 -1.49 -4.04 -30.41
C MET A 246 -2.77 -3.98 -31.23
N LYS A 247 -3.21 -2.79 -31.62
CA LYS A 247 -4.44 -2.61 -32.43
C LYS A 247 -4.35 -3.24 -33.83
N ASP A 248 -3.14 -3.47 -34.33
CA ASP A 248 -2.91 -4.08 -35.66
C ASP A 248 -3.00 -5.61 -35.62
N LEU A 249 -3.07 -6.21 -34.43
CA LEU A 249 -3.24 -7.63 -34.21
C LEU A 249 -4.73 -7.99 -34.10
N PRO A 250 -5.13 -9.21 -34.46
CA PRO A 250 -6.46 -9.73 -34.13
C PRO A 250 -6.72 -9.71 -32.60
N GLU A 251 -7.95 -9.47 -32.17
CA GLU A 251 -8.29 -9.34 -30.74
C GLU A 251 -7.91 -10.61 -29.95
N ASN A 252 -8.18 -11.78 -30.49
CA ASN A 252 -7.81 -13.06 -29.89
C ASN A 252 -6.29 -13.31 -29.79
N ARG A 253 -5.46 -12.40 -30.28
CA ARG A 253 -4.00 -12.46 -30.16
C ARG A 253 -3.44 -11.44 -29.17
N ARG A 254 -4.28 -10.62 -28.54
CA ARG A 254 -3.86 -9.53 -27.68
C ARG A 254 -3.94 -9.91 -26.20
N ILE A 255 -2.85 -9.62 -25.45
CA ILE A 255 -2.82 -9.61 -23.98
C ILE A 255 -2.28 -8.28 -23.52
N TYR A 256 -2.99 -7.60 -22.65
CA TYR A 256 -2.54 -6.39 -21.97
C TYR A 256 -2.19 -6.72 -20.54
N MET A 257 -0.91 -6.62 -20.17
CA MET A 257 -0.44 -6.78 -18.79
C MET A 257 -0.42 -5.44 -18.10
N SER A 258 -1.22 -5.27 -17.05
CA SER A 258 -1.51 -3.97 -16.45
C SER A 258 -1.38 -3.98 -14.93
N THR A 259 -1.33 -2.76 -14.35
CA THR A 259 -1.50 -2.52 -12.91
C THR A 259 -2.96 -2.22 -12.57
N GLY A 260 -3.26 -2.02 -11.28
CA GLY A 260 -4.58 -1.65 -10.78
C GLY A 260 -5.41 -2.84 -10.30
N SER A 261 -4.75 -3.89 -9.89
CA SER A 261 -5.41 -5.09 -9.32
C SER A 261 -6.07 -4.82 -7.95
N GLN A 262 -5.74 -3.71 -7.29
CA GLN A 262 -6.31 -3.29 -6.01
C GLN A 262 -7.44 -2.25 -6.15
N GLY A 263 -7.84 -1.93 -7.36
CA GLY A 263 -8.96 -1.03 -7.63
C GLY A 263 -8.66 0.46 -7.44
N GLU A 264 -7.40 0.84 -7.39
CA GLU A 264 -6.97 2.23 -7.25
C GLU A 264 -7.58 3.08 -8.39
N PRO A 265 -8.20 4.23 -8.10
CA PRO A 265 -9.00 4.98 -9.08
C PRO A 265 -8.24 5.42 -10.33
N MET A 266 -6.95 5.75 -10.18
CA MET A 266 -6.09 6.23 -11.27
C MET A 266 -5.31 5.11 -11.97
N ALA A 267 -5.36 3.89 -11.45
CA ALA A 267 -4.67 2.75 -12.03
C ALA A 267 -5.30 2.30 -13.37
N VAL A 268 -4.50 1.59 -14.15
CA VAL A 268 -4.86 1.19 -15.52
C VAL A 268 -6.18 0.42 -15.56
N LEU A 269 -6.34 -0.61 -14.73
CA LEU A 269 -7.54 -1.46 -14.76
C LEU A 269 -8.82 -0.68 -14.38
N SER A 270 -8.75 0.19 -13.36
CA SER A 270 -9.88 1.05 -12.96
C SER A 270 -10.29 2.00 -14.08
N ARG A 271 -9.33 2.59 -14.78
CA ARG A 271 -9.59 3.44 -15.95
C ARG A 271 -10.20 2.67 -17.11
N ILE A 272 -9.79 1.41 -17.32
CA ILE A 272 -10.41 0.52 -18.32
C ILE A 272 -11.87 0.22 -17.94
N ALA A 273 -12.13 -0.18 -16.69
CA ALA A 273 -13.48 -0.45 -16.20
C ALA A 273 -14.42 0.76 -16.31
N ASN A 274 -13.89 1.97 -16.13
CA ASN A 274 -14.62 3.23 -16.25
C ASN A 274 -14.64 3.82 -17.68
N ARG A 275 -14.15 3.09 -18.70
CA ARG A 275 -14.03 3.53 -20.10
C ARG A 275 -13.24 4.84 -20.29
N SER A 276 -12.32 5.13 -19.38
CA SER A 276 -11.48 6.35 -19.42
C SER A 276 -10.03 6.09 -19.84
N HIS A 277 -9.67 4.83 -20.13
CA HIS A 277 -8.32 4.53 -20.60
C HIS A 277 -8.20 4.80 -22.12
N PRO A 278 -7.16 5.59 -22.55
CA PRO A 278 -7.13 6.11 -23.93
C PRO A 278 -6.77 5.06 -25.00
N LYS A 279 -6.21 3.92 -24.62
CA LYS A 279 -5.64 2.95 -25.59
C LYS A 279 -6.22 1.54 -25.45
N VAL A 280 -6.82 1.19 -24.32
CA VAL A 280 -7.36 -0.15 -24.05
C VAL A 280 -8.82 -0.01 -23.66
N ALA A 281 -9.69 -0.75 -24.32
CA ALA A 281 -11.12 -0.83 -24.04
C ALA A 281 -11.52 -2.30 -23.90
N ILE A 282 -12.57 -2.59 -23.16
CA ILE A 282 -13.17 -3.91 -23.02
C ILE A 282 -14.37 -4.02 -23.95
N ASN A 283 -14.43 -5.10 -24.69
CA ASN A 283 -15.56 -5.53 -25.51
C ASN A 283 -16.28 -6.72 -24.86
N PRO A 284 -17.58 -6.95 -25.16
CA PRO A 284 -18.27 -8.15 -24.73
C PRO A 284 -17.54 -9.43 -25.20
N GLY A 285 -17.29 -10.36 -24.27
CA GLY A 285 -16.55 -11.60 -24.54
C GLY A 285 -15.05 -11.52 -24.31
N ASP A 286 -14.49 -10.36 -24.01
CA ASP A 286 -13.10 -10.23 -23.56
C ASP A 286 -12.92 -10.86 -22.19
N THR A 287 -11.68 -11.28 -21.89
CA THR A 287 -11.34 -11.87 -20.60
C THR A 287 -10.49 -10.90 -19.77
N VAL A 288 -10.83 -10.75 -18.49
CA VAL A 288 -10.02 -10.00 -17.54
C VAL A 288 -9.58 -10.92 -16.42
N LEU A 289 -8.28 -11.04 -16.21
CA LEU A 289 -7.65 -11.85 -15.18
C LEU A 289 -7.06 -10.96 -14.10
N LEU A 290 -7.63 -10.98 -12.89
CA LEU A 290 -7.04 -10.34 -11.71
C LEU A 290 -6.12 -11.36 -11.03
N ALA A 291 -4.82 -11.25 -11.29
CA ALA A 291 -3.79 -12.19 -10.88
C ALA A 291 -3.04 -11.72 -9.62
N SER A 292 -3.78 -11.22 -8.62
CA SER A 292 -3.27 -10.80 -7.32
C SER A 292 -4.27 -11.14 -6.22
N SER A 293 -3.81 -11.16 -4.96
CA SER A 293 -4.69 -11.17 -3.79
C SER A 293 -5.33 -9.79 -3.57
N LEU A 294 -6.41 -9.78 -2.80
CA LEU A 294 -6.96 -8.56 -2.23
C LEU A 294 -6.08 -8.13 -1.04
N ILE A 295 -5.68 -6.88 -1.03
CA ILE A 295 -5.10 -6.26 0.17
C ILE A 295 -6.27 -5.88 1.09
N PRO A 296 -6.24 -6.20 2.39
CA PRO A 296 -7.26 -5.79 3.33
C PRO A 296 -7.55 -4.28 3.25
N GLY A 297 -8.83 -3.91 3.25
CA GLY A 297 -9.27 -2.51 3.09
C GLY A 297 -9.61 -2.11 1.64
N ASN A 298 -9.17 -2.87 0.63
CA ASN A 298 -9.41 -2.55 -0.79
C ASN A 298 -10.57 -3.34 -1.42
N GLU A 299 -11.24 -4.20 -0.67
CA GLU A 299 -12.26 -5.12 -1.17
C GLU A 299 -13.36 -4.41 -1.97
N ASN A 300 -13.89 -3.32 -1.43
CA ASN A 300 -14.96 -2.53 -2.07
C ASN A 300 -14.50 -1.94 -3.40
N SER A 301 -13.30 -1.40 -3.45
CA SER A 301 -12.72 -0.80 -4.65
C SER A 301 -12.49 -1.85 -5.74
N VAL A 302 -11.96 -3.02 -5.38
CA VAL A 302 -11.75 -4.13 -6.32
C VAL A 302 -13.09 -4.69 -6.83
N PHE A 303 -14.07 -4.92 -5.95
CA PHE A 303 -15.40 -5.38 -6.38
C PHE A 303 -16.12 -4.35 -7.25
N ARG A 304 -15.92 -3.06 -7.04
CA ARG A 304 -16.44 -2.01 -7.92
C ARG A 304 -15.85 -2.12 -9.34
N VAL A 305 -14.54 -2.37 -9.44
CA VAL A 305 -13.85 -2.59 -10.73
C VAL A 305 -14.37 -3.88 -11.40
N ILE A 306 -14.44 -5.01 -10.67
CA ILE A 306 -14.97 -6.28 -11.17
C ILE A 306 -16.39 -6.08 -11.72
N ASN A 307 -17.28 -5.45 -10.96
CA ASN A 307 -18.65 -5.17 -11.38
C ASN A 307 -18.71 -4.27 -12.62
N GLY A 308 -17.83 -3.28 -12.70
CA GLY A 308 -17.67 -2.43 -13.87
C GLY A 308 -17.32 -3.23 -15.13
N LEU A 309 -16.32 -4.10 -15.03
CA LEU A 309 -15.87 -4.97 -16.12
C LEU A 309 -16.95 -5.97 -16.56
N ILE A 310 -17.66 -6.59 -15.62
CA ILE A 310 -18.79 -7.50 -15.93
C ILE A 310 -19.90 -6.75 -16.67
N LYS A 311 -20.22 -5.50 -16.27
CA LYS A 311 -21.21 -4.66 -16.98
C LYS A 311 -20.79 -4.32 -18.41
N LEU A 312 -19.49 -4.34 -18.70
CA LEU A 312 -18.95 -4.18 -20.06
C LEU A 312 -19.06 -5.47 -20.89
N GLY A 313 -19.46 -6.60 -20.28
CA GLY A 313 -19.57 -7.91 -20.93
C GLY A 313 -18.29 -8.74 -20.86
N ALA A 314 -17.33 -8.40 -20.00
CA ALA A 314 -16.12 -9.16 -19.80
C ALA A 314 -16.38 -10.45 -18.99
N ASN A 315 -15.62 -11.50 -19.33
CA ASN A 315 -15.44 -12.66 -18.47
C ASN A 315 -14.35 -12.34 -17.44
N VAL A 316 -14.73 -12.12 -16.17
CA VAL A 316 -13.78 -11.71 -15.12
C VAL A 316 -13.39 -12.91 -14.28
N ILE A 317 -12.09 -13.18 -14.24
CA ILE A 317 -11.46 -14.28 -13.49
C ILE A 317 -10.63 -13.66 -12.37
N HIS A 318 -10.88 -14.08 -11.14
CA HIS A 318 -10.22 -13.56 -9.95
C HIS A 318 -10.15 -14.67 -8.87
N GLN A 319 -9.44 -14.42 -7.78
CA GLN A 319 -9.21 -15.40 -6.70
C GLN A 319 -10.51 -16.02 -6.14
N GLY A 320 -11.63 -15.33 -6.19
CA GLY A 320 -12.93 -15.85 -5.73
C GLY A 320 -13.55 -16.91 -6.64
N ASN A 321 -13.12 -17.06 -7.91
CA ASN A 321 -13.67 -18.03 -8.86
C ASN A 321 -12.62 -18.92 -9.55
N ALA A 322 -11.33 -18.63 -9.39
CA ALA A 322 -10.24 -19.50 -9.86
C ALA A 322 -8.98 -19.26 -9.02
N ARG A 323 -8.09 -20.26 -8.94
CA ARG A 323 -6.81 -20.13 -8.23
C ARG A 323 -5.81 -19.38 -9.12
N VAL A 324 -5.90 -18.07 -9.14
CA VAL A 324 -5.08 -17.19 -9.99
C VAL A 324 -3.96 -16.48 -9.21
N HIS A 325 -3.90 -16.75 -7.92
CA HIS A 325 -2.88 -16.19 -7.02
C HIS A 325 -2.60 -17.14 -5.85
N VAL A 326 -1.38 -17.12 -5.35
CA VAL A 326 -0.96 -17.70 -4.08
C VAL A 326 -0.26 -16.63 -3.25
N SER A 327 -0.36 -16.74 -1.92
CA SER A 327 0.29 -15.77 -1.03
C SER A 327 1.81 -15.81 -1.16
N GLY A 328 2.45 -14.66 -0.98
CA GLY A 328 3.90 -14.53 -0.83
C GLY A 328 4.37 -14.71 0.62
N HIS A 329 3.47 -14.89 1.59
CA HIS A 329 3.74 -14.92 3.01
C HIS A 329 3.49 -16.30 3.62
N ALA A 330 4.32 -16.70 4.57
CA ALA A 330 4.30 -18.00 5.23
C ALA A 330 3.01 -18.24 6.02
N ALA A 331 2.41 -19.41 5.83
CA ALA A 331 1.29 -19.91 6.63
C ALA A 331 1.78 -20.60 7.92
N GLN A 332 0.85 -21.01 8.80
CA GLN A 332 1.18 -21.58 10.12
C GLN A 332 2.16 -22.75 10.05
N GLY A 333 2.03 -23.64 9.04
CA GLY A 333 2.92 -24.78 8.89
C GLY A 333 4.37 -24.38 8.62
N GLU A 334 4.55 -23.34 7.80
CA GLU A 334 5.87 -22.80 7.48
C GLU A 334 6.48 -22.07 8.69
N LEU A 335 5.66 -21.30 9.42
CA LEU A 335 6.08 -20.64 10.66
C LEU A 335 6.50 -21.65 11.72
N LEU A 336 5.77 -22.77 11.89
CA LEU A 336 6.15 -23.87 12.79
C LEU A 336 7.54 -24.43 12.44
N TYR A 337 7.86 -24.58 11.14
CA TYR A 337 9.20 -25.00 10.74
C TYR A 337 10.28 -23.99 11.13
N CYS A 338 10.04 -22.70 10.90
CA CYS A 338 10.99 -21.64 11.28
C CYS A 338 11.29 -21.65 12.78
N TYR A 339 10.25 -21.63 13.61
CA TYR A 339 10.42 -21.65 15.07
C TYR A 339 11.09 -22.91 15.58
N ASN A 340 10.76 -24.10 15.03
CA ASN A 340 11.38 -25.36 15.42
C ASN A 340 12.85 -25.47 14.97
N ILE A 341 13.21 -24.88 13.83
CA ILE A 341 14.58 -24.87 13.32
C ILE A 341 15.44 -23.87 14.10
N LEU A 342 14.91 -22.67 14.36
CA LEU A 342 15.67 -21.59 14.99
C LEU A 342 15.72 -21.70 16.51
N GLN A 343 14.67 -22.21 17.14
CA GLN A 343 14.49 -22.26 18.61
C GLN A 343 14.86 -20.94 19.31
N PRO A 344 14.28 -19.78 18.88
CA PRO A 344 14.73 -18.49 19.35
C PRO A 344 14.40 -18.27 20.83
N ALA A 345 15.22 -17.49 21.53
CA ALA A 345 14.96 -17.11 22.92
C ALA A 345 13.76 -16.17 23.04
N TYR A 346 13.65 -15.20 22.12
CA TYR A 346 12.54 -14.26 22.02
C TYR A 346 11.97 -14.25 20.61
N ALA A 347 10.64 -14.06 20.52
CA ALA A 347 9.94 -13.89 19.26
C ALA A 347 9.28 -12.52 19.19
N MET A 348 9.44 -11.83 18.07
CA MET A 348 8.74 -10.59 17.76
C MET A 348 8.02 -10.74 16.42
N PRO A 349 6.72 -11.08 16.41
CA PRO A 349 5.90 -11.03 15.23
C PRO A 349 5.90 -9.63 14.63
N ILE A 350 6.27 -9.52 13.35
CA ILE A 350 6.28 -8.27 12.60
C ILE A 350 5.38 -8.39 11.37
N HIS A 351 5.13 -7.28 10.71
CA HIS A 351 4.30 -7.19 9.50
C HIS A 351 2.84 -7.65 9.71
N GLY A 352 1.96 -7.28 8.80
CA GLY A 352 0.54 -7.59 8.90
C GLY A 352 -0.20 -6.77 9.97
N GLU A 353 -1.44 -7.14 10.23
CA GLU A 353 -2.29 -6.54 11.24
C GLU A 353 -2.07 -7.19 12.62
N VAL A 354 -2.54 -6.55 13.70
CA VAL A 354 -2.44 -7.06 15.08
C VAL A 354 -2.97 -8.50 15.20
N ARG A 355 -4.08 -8.85 14.52
CA ARG A 355 -4.62 -10.23 14.53
C ARG A 355 -3.64 -11.26 13.97
N HIS A 356 -2.89 -10.89 12.94
CA HIS A 356 -1.86 -11.73 12.33
C HIS A 356 -0.67 -11.91 13.29
N GLN A 357 -0.23 -10.83 13.94
CA GLN A 357 0.85 -10.88 14.92
C GLN A 357 0.46 -11.75 16.14
N VAL A 358 -0.77 -11.64 16.62
CA VAL A 358 -1.29 -12.48 17.70
C VAL A 358 -1.35 -13.96 17.30
N ALA A 359 -1.73 -14.25 16.05
CA ALA A 359 -1.74 -15.62 15.53
C ALA A 359 -0.32 -16.19 15.47
N ASN A 360 0.66 -15.40 14.98
CA ASN A 360 2.08 -15.79 14.95
C ASN A 360 2.65 -15.99 16.35
N ALA A 361 2.35 -15.09 17.30
CA ALA A 361 2.68 -15.24 18.73
C ALA A 361 2.18 -16.58 19.28
N GLY A 362 0.95 -16.96 18.92
CA GLY A 362 0.39 -18.28 19.29
C GLY A 362 1.17 -19.46 18.69
N VAL A 363 1.74 -19.31 17.51
CA VAL A 363 2.62 -20.32 16.87
C VAL A 363 3.95 -20.40 17.66
N ALA A 364 4.58 -19.25 17.96
CA ALA A 364 5.81 -19.18 18.73
C ALA A 364 5.68 -19.91 20.09
N VAL A 365 4.62 -19.62 20.83
CA VAL A 365 4.36 -20.28 22.14
C VAL A 365 4.15 -21.78 21.99
N LYS A 366 3.43 -22.23 20.96
CA LYS A 366 3.23 -23.67 20.68
C LYS A 366 4.54 -24.41 20.40
N THR A 367 5.55 -23.73 19.86
CA THR A 367 6.87 -24.32 19.53
C THR A 367 7.86 -24.24 20.69
N GLY A 368 7.49 -23.65 21.82
CA GLY A 368 8.30 -23.65 23.04
C GLY A 368 8.88 -22.30 23.43
N VAL A 369 8.68 -21.24 22.66
CA VAL A 369 9.04 -19.88 23.11
C VAL A 369 8.19 -19.52 24.33
N PRO A 370 8.81 -19.13 25.46
CA PRO A 370 8.04 -18.71 26.64
C PRO A 370 7.09 -17.57 26.31
N ALA A 371 5.87 -17.60 26.83
CA ALA A 371 4.89 -16.55 26.51
C ALA A 371 5.36 -15.14 26.88
N ASP A 372 6.14 -15.01 27.96
CA ASP A 372 6.71 -13.73 28.40
C ASP A 372 7.86 -13.24 27.49
N ASN A 373 8.38 -14.12 26.63
CA ASN A 373 9.42 -13.80 25.66
C ASN A 373 8.83 -13.49 24.26
N VAL A 374 7.50 -13.43 24.12
CA VAL A 374 6.87 -13.01 22.89
C VAL A 374 6.51 -11.54 22.98
N ILE A 375 7.13 -10.73 22.10
CA ILE A 375 6.99 -9.28 22.10
C ILE A 375 6.01 -8.88 20.99
N LEU A 376 4.85 -8.36 21.36
CA LEU A 376 3.94 -7.69 20.44
C LEU A 376 4.24 -6.20 20.46
N ALA A 377 4.81 -5.71 19.35
CA ALA A 377 5.22 -4.33 19.22
C ALA A 377 4.31 -3.58 18.23
N GLU A 378 4.08 -2.31 18.51
CA GLU A 378 3.41 -1.37 17.61
C GLU A 378 4.44 -0.45 16.94
N ASN A 379 4.03 0.27 15.91
CA ASN A 379 4.87 1.29 15.29
C ASN A 379 5.29 2.34 16.34
N GLY A 380 6.59 2.63 16.40
CA GLY A 380 7.18 3.51 17.41
C GLY A 380 7.61 2.81 18.69
N SER A 381 7.35 1.52 18.88
CA SER A 381 7.87 0.76 20.03
C SER A 381 9.40 0.75 20.04
N VAL A 382 10.00 0.94 21.20
CA VAL A 382 11.45 0.86 21.43
C VAL A 382 11.77 -0.44 22.13
N ILE A 383 12.60 -1.25 21.47
CA ILE A 383 13.03 -2.56 21.95
C ILE A 383 14.53 -2.50 22.22
N ASP A 384 14.95 -2.84 23.43
CA ASP A 384 16.35 -3.01 23.80
C ASP A 384 16.71 -4.50 23.85
N MET A 385 17.92 -4.81 23.42
CA MET A 385 18.56 -6.11 23.61
C MET A 385 19.89 -5.90 24.32
N ILE A 386 20.06 -6.46 25.50
CA ILE A 386 21.26 -6.34 26.34
C ILE A 386 21.60 -7.74 26.89
N ASP A 387 22.82 -8.21 26.62
CA ASP A 387 23.27 -9.56 27.04
C ASP A 387 22.27 -10.68 26.66
N GLY A 388 21.64 -10.59 25.46
CA GLY A 388 20.65 -11.53 24.96
C GLY A 388 19.24 -11.37 25.58
N GLU A 389 19.05 -10.50 26.56
CA GLU A 389 17.71 -10.18 27.08
C GLU A 389 17.04 -9.09 26.23
N VAL A 390 15.84 -9.38 25.75
CA VAL A 390 15.06 -8.46 24.89
C VAL A 390 13.85 -7.89 25.66
N ARG A 391 13.70 -6.59 25.65
CA ARG A 391 12.63 -5.91 26.39
C ARG A 391 12.02 -4.75 25.62
N LEU A 392 10.71 -4.58 25.71
CA LEU A 392 10.02 -3.36 25.32
C LEU A 392 10.26 -2.31 26.41
N VAL A 393 11.00 -1.25 26.11
CA VAL A 393 11.44 -0.25 27.09
C VAL A 393 10.74 1.10 26.96
N GLY A 394 10.03 1.33 25.86
CA GLY A 394 9.31 2.58 25.65
C GLY A 394 8.73 2.71 24.27
N SER A 395 8.41 3.93 23.89
CA SER A 395 7.95 4.28 22.56
C SER A 395 8.42 5.67 22.15
N VAL A 396 8.63 5.85 20.84
CA VAL A 396 8.80 7.16 20.22
C VAL A 396 7.49 7.61 19.59
N PRO A 397 7.23 8.90 19.45
CA PRO A 397 6.05 9.38 18.74
C PRO A 397 6.00 8.82 17.33
N PHE A 398 4.90 8.20 16.97
CA PHE A 398 4.64 7.70 15.64
C PHE A 398 3.31 8.24 15.13
N GLN A 399 3.31 8.70 13.89
CA GLN A 399 2.09 9.09 13.17
C GLN A 399 2.29 8.85 11.67
N ASN A 400 1.17 8.72 10.96
CA ASN A 400 1.20 8.65 9.51
C ASN A 400 1.42 10.03 8.92
N ILE A 401 2.32 10.11 7.93
CA ILE A 401 2.54 11.29 7.11
C ILE A 401 1.85 11.05 5.77
N TYR A 402 0.87 11.89 5.46
CA TYR A 402 0.09 11.77 4.24
C TYR A 402 0.74 12.57 3.10
N VAL A 403 0.76 11.96 1.91
CA VAL A 403 1.25 12.57 0.68
C VAL A 403 0.06 12.80 -0.25
N ASP A 404 -0.07 14.03 -0.76
CA ASP A 404 -1.08 14.43 -1.75
C ASP A 404 -0.37 15.21 -2.88
N GLY A 405 -0.18 14.56 -4.02
CA GLY A 405 0.60 15.12 -5.13
C GLY A 405 2.04 15.43 -4.74
N SER A 406 2.39 16.72 -4.71
CA SER A 406 3.74 17.18 -4.32
C SER A 406 3.84 17.55 -2.82
N SER A 407 2.72 17.54 -2.10
CA SER A 407 2.64 17.94 -0.70
C SER A 407 2.90 16.74 0.22
N VAL A 408 3.82 16.88 1.15
CA VAL A 408 4.21 15.82 2.10
C VAL A 408 4.02 16.35 3.52
N GLY A 409 3.09 15.74 4.27
CA GLY A 409 2.84 16.09 5.67
C GLY A 409 1.96 17.33 5.89
N ASP A 410 1.52 18.01 4.84
CA ASP A 410 0.62 19.18 4.96
C ASP A 410 -0.82 18.79 5.30
N ILE A 411 -1.17 17.51 5.17
CA ILE A 411 -2.49 16.98 5.47
C ILE A 411 -2.46 16.35 6.85
N THR A 412 -3.26 16.86 7.76
CA THR A 412 -3.48 16.31 9.09
C THR A 412 -4.71 15.39 9.11
N GLU A 413 -4.88 14.62 10.18
CA GLU A 413 -6.10 13.83 10.41
C GLU A 413 -7.37 14.70 10.45
N SER A 414 -7.26 15.94 10.90
CA SER A 414 -8.37 16.89 10.91
C SER A 414 -8.82 17.25 9.49
N GLU A 415 -7.86 17.50 8.60
CA GLU A 415 -8.14 17.82 7.20
C GLU A 415 -8.68 16.62 6.43
N LEU A 416 -8.21 15.40 6.74
CA LEU A 416 -8.79 14.17 6.20
C LEU A 416 -10.25 14.00 6.64
N LYS A 417 -10.54 14.27 7.91
CA LYS A 417 -11.91 14.24 8.44
C LYS A 417 -12.80 15.28 7.75
N ASP A 418 -12.28 16.46 7.50
CA ASP A 418 -12.97 17.50 6.76
C ASP A 418 -13.26 17.06 5.31
N ARG A 419 -12.27 16.45 4.63
CA ARG A 419 -12.47 15.86 3.29
C ARG A 419 -13.53 14.76 3.27
N GLN A 420 -13.56 13.90 4.28
CA GLN A 420 -14.60 12.87 4.43
C GLN A 420 -15.97 13.47 4.61
N ILE A 421 -16.10 14.50 5.46
CA ILE A 421 -17.38 15.21 5.65
C ILE A 421 -17.82 15.87 4.34
N LEU A 422 -16.91 16.55 3.64
CA LEU A 422 -17.22 17.15 2.34
C LEU A 422 -17.68 16.12 1.30
N SER A 423 -17.01 14.95 1.27
CA SER A 423 -17.37 13.88 0.34
C SER A 423 -18.70 13.20 0.66
N ASN A 424 -18.99 12.94 1.93
CA ASN A 424 -20.15 12.15 2.35
C ASN A 424 -21.39 13.01 2.59
N GLU A 425 -21.22 14.18 3.17
CA GLU A 425 -22.30 15.03 3.67
C GLU A 425 -22.48 16.34 2.87
N GLY A 426 -21.45 16.74 2.09
CA GLY A 426 -21.44 18.02 1.38
C GLY A 426 -21.16 19.22 2.28
N PHE A 427 -21.42 20.42 1.78
CA PHE A 427 -21.25 21.65 2.56
C PHE A 427 -22.34 22.68 2.29
N ILE A 428 -22.51 23.59 3.27
CA ILE A 428 -23.37 24.77 3.19
C ILE A 428 -22.50 26.01 3.41
N ALA A 429 -22.40 26.84 2.40
CA ALA A 429 -21.84 28.18 2.53
C ALA A 429 -22.94 29.15 2.99
N ILE A 430 -22.60 30.03 3.94
CA ILE A 430 -23.46 31.11 4.41
C ILE A 430 -22.70 32.41 4.24
N PHE A 431 -23.21 33.33 3.45
CA PHE A 431 -22.54 34.61 3.19
C PHE A 431 -23.40 35.78 3.65
N ALA A 432 -22.81 36.71 4.41
CA ALA A 432 -23.47 37.94 4.83
C ALA A 432 -22.48 39.13 4.87
N VAL A 433 -22.97 40.32 4.60
CA VAL A 433 -22.24 41.59 4.76
C VAL A 433 -22.91 42.41 5.86
N VAL A 434 -22.13 42.88 6.80
CA VAL A 434 -22.59 43.59 8.00
C VAL A 434 -21.87 44.91 8.13
N ASP A 435 -22.63 46.01 8.34
CA ASP A 435 -22.09 47.28 8.76
C ASP A 435 -22.00 47.27 10.29
N THR A 436 -20.80 47.14 10.79
CA THR A 436 -20.52 47.05 12.25
C THR A 436 -20.73 48.39 12.95
N ASN A 437 -20.51 49.50 12.25
CA ASN A 437 -20.72 50.85 12.79
C ASN A 437 -22.21 51.16 12.90
N ALA A 438 -22.97 50.89 11.85
CA ALA A 438 -24.42 51.09 11.85
C ALA A 438 -25.20 49.95 12.52
N ARG A 439 -24.52 48.88 12.93
CA ARG A 439 -25.09 47.65 13.54
C ARG A 439 -26.26 47.07 12.75
N ARG A 440 -26.05 46.91 11.45
CA ARG A 440 -27.10 46.37 10.55
C ARG A 440 -26.52 45.38 9.52
N ILE A 441 -27.38 44.47 9.05
CA ILE A 441 -27.07 43.63 7.90
C ILE A 441 -27.20 44.46 6.63
N VAL A 442 -26.20 44.47 5.77
CA VAL A 442 -26.20 45.15 4.47
C VAL A 442 -26.80 44.24 3.40
N THR A 443 -26.37 42.96 3.38
CA THR A 443 -26.92 41.94 2.47
C THR A 443 -26.76 40.55 3.05
N GLY A 444 -27.62 39.62 2.64
CA GLY A 444 -27.67 38.23 3.15
C GLY A 444 -28.49 38.12 4.44
N PRO A 445 -28.38 36.96 5.15
CA PRO A 445 -27.53 35.79 4.83
C PRO A 445 -28.03 35.05 3.60
N HIS A 446 -27.12 34.74 2.68
CA HIS A 446 -27.37 33.88 1.53
C HIS A 446 -26.81 32.48 1.83
N LEU A 447 -27.64 31.44 1.65
CA LEU A 447 -27.27 30.05 1.86
C LEU A 447 -27.13 29.34 0.51
N GLN A 448 -26.01 28.67 0.34
CA GLN A 448 -25.75 27.86 -0.85
C GLN A 448 -25.19 26.49 -0.42
N ALA A 449 -25.73 25.40 -0.98
CA ALA A 449 -25.25 24.06 -0.71
C ALA A 449 -24.63 23.43 -1.94
N ARG A 450 -23.69 22.49 -1.69
CA ARG A 450 -23.14 21.60 -2.69
C ARG A 450 -23.06 20.18 -2.13
N ALA A 451 -23.34 19.21 -3.01
CA ALA A 451 -23.29 17.77 -2.73
C ALA A 451 -24.25 17.30 -1.63
N MET A 452 -25.36 18.04 -1.33
CA MET A 452 -26.31 17.60 -0.31
C MET A 452 -27.79 17.78 -0.65
N ALA A 453 -28.21 18.78 -1.39
CA ALA A 453 -29.60 19.03 -1.75
C ALA A 453 -29.74 19.23 -3.26
N GLU A 454 -30.79 18.69 -3.84
CA GLU A 454 -31.10 18.87 -5.26
C GLU A 454 -31.62 20.26 -5.57
N ASP A 455 -32.32 20.88 -4.60
CA ASP A 455 -32.97 22.21 -4.77
C ASP A 455 -32.55 23.14 -3.62
N GLU A 456 -31.98 24.31 -3.97
CA GLU A 456 -31.59 25.34 -3.02
C GLU A 456 -32.76 25.98 -2.29
N THR A 457 -33.98 25.89 -2.81
CA THR A 457 -35.21 26.39 -2.16
C THR A 457 -35.49 25.72 -0.81
N VAL A 458 -34.88 24.58 -0.54
CA VAL A 458 -34.98 23.91 0.76
C VAL A 458 -34.58 24.83 1.92
N PHE A 459 -33.66 25.79 1.66
CA PHE A 459 -33.14 26.72 2.66
C PHE A 459 -34.02 27.94 2.88
N ASP A 460 -35.03 28.21 2.03
CA ASP A 460 -35.93 29.36 2.19
C ASP A 460 -36.64 29.33 3.54
N SER A 461 -36.94 28.13 4.03
CA SER A 461 -37.61 27.95 5.31
C SER A 461 -36.77 28.32 6.54
N ILE A 462 -35.44 28.23 6.46
CA ILE A 462 -34.54 28.53 7.59
C ILE A 462 -33.92 29.92 7.50
N THR A 463 -33.87 30.51 6.33
CA THR A 463 -33.29 31.86 6.11
C THR A 463 -33.75 32.90 7.09
N PRO A 464 -35.09 33.02 7.41
CA PRO A 464 -35.57 33.99 8.40
C PRO A 464 -34.98 33.79 9.82
N GLU A 465 -34.77 32.53 10.25
CA GLU A 465 -34.19 32.22 11.56
C GLU A 465 -32.71 32.56 11.58
N VAL A 466 -31.96 32.30 10.48
CA VAL A 466 -30.55 32.64 10.33
C VAL A 466 -30.37 34.16 10.34
N THR A 467 -31.23 34.89 9.63
CA THR A 467 -31.25 36.34 9.61
C THR A 467 -31.43 36.92 11.02
N ARG A 468 -32.45 36.44 11.75
CA ARG A 468 -32.70 36.86 13.14
C ARG A 468 -31.49 36.60 14.05
N ALA A 469 -30.87 35.42 13.93
CA ALA A 469 -29.67 35.08 14.75
C ALA A 469 -28.49 35.99 14.43
N LEU A 470 -28.32 36.38 13.18
CA LEU A 470 -27.28 37.33 12.76
C LEU A 470 -27.61 38.74 13.29
N GLU A 471 -28.89 39.23 13.15
CA GLU A 471 -29.31 40.50 13.69
C GLU A 471 -29.08 40.64 15.20
N GLU A 472 -29.40 39.58 15.95
CA GLU A 472 -29.14 39.53 17.40
C GLU A 472 -27.62 39.62 17.75
N ALA A 473 -26.79 38.93 16.97
CA ALA A 473 -25.33 38.96 17.15
C ALA A 473 -24.78 40.35 16.83
N VAL A 474 -25.22 40.98 15.74
CA VAL A 474 -24.86 42.35 15.34
C VAL A 474 -25.30 43.36 16.39
N ALA A 475 -26.55 43.28 16.89
CA ALA A 475 -27.07 44.17 17.92
C ALA A 475 -26.24 44.10 19.24
N LYS A 476 -25.74 42.90 19.59
CA LYS A 476 -24.87 42.66 20.76
C LYS A 476 -23.46 43.16 20.55
N GLY A 477 -23.07 43.58 19.35
CA GLY A 477 -21.71 43.97 19.02
C GLY A 477 -20.73 42.79 18.99
N SER A 478 -21.20 41.61 18.61
CA SER A 478 -20.35 40.43 18.42
C SER A 478 -19.34 40.68 17.30
N ASP A 479 -18.14 40.14 17.44
CA ASP A 479 -17.13 40.08 16.37
C ASP A 479 -17.56 39.19 15.22
N SER A 480 -16.81 39.19 14.13
CA SER A 480 -17.06 38.36 12.95
C SER A 480 -17.21 36.89 13.31
N TYR A 481 -16.36 36.35 14.19
CA TYR A 481 -16.42 34.98 14.65
C TYR A 481 -17.72 34.68 15.41
N GLY A 482 -18.12 35.55 16.33
CA GLY A 482 -19.39 35.39 17.06
C GLY A 482 -20.61 35.39 16.15
N MET A 483 -20.65 36.26 15.12
CA MET A 483 -21.67 36.29 14.11
C MET A 483 -21.70 35.01 13.28
N GLN A 484 -20.54 34.52 12.84
CA GLN A 484 -20.41 33.25 12.11
C GLN A 484 -20.93 32.06 12.95
N GLN A 485 -20.56 32.00 14.23
CA GLN A 485 -21.01 30.93 15.13
C GLN A 485 -22.52 30.98 15.41
N ALA A 486 -23.13 32.17 15.42
CA ALA A 486 -24.57 32.31 15.56
C ALA A 486 -25.32 31.70 14.36
N MET A 487 -24.91 32.02 13.14
CA MET A 487 -25.47 31.44 11.93
C MET A 487 -25.24 29.94 11.85
N ARG A 488 -23.99 29.48 12.11
CA ARG A 488 -23.61 28.06 12.08
C ARG A 488 -24.48 27.20 13.00
N ARG A 489 -24.75 27.67 14.23
CA ARG A 489 -25.57 26.95 15.20
C ARG A 489 -27.03 26.79 14.76
N VAL A 490 -27.60 27.80 14.14
CA VAL A 490 -28.99 27.75 13.66
C VAL A 490 -29.11 26.78 12.48
N VAL A 491 -28.26 26.93 11.47
CA VAL A 491 -28.25 26.07 10.28
C VAL A 491 -27.94 24.63 10.66
N GLY A 492 -26.93 24.38 11.50
CA GLY A 492 -26.54 23.04 11.93
C GLY A 492 -27.66 22.29 12.63
N ARG A 493 -28.38 22.94 13.56
CA ARG A 493 -29.53 22.35 14.24
C ARG A 493 -30.70 22.05 13.28
N TRP A 494 -30.93 22.92 12.36
CA TRP A 494 -32.01 22.74 11.36
C TRP A 494 -31.69 21.60 10.40
N VAL A 495 -30.46 21.55 9.84
CA VAL A 495 -30.00 20.49 8.93
C VAL A 495 -30.06 19.13 9.60
N SER A 496 -29.54 19.03 10.83
CA SER A 496 -29.57 17.79 11.58
C SER A 496 -31.00 17.28 11.83
N ARG A 497 -31.93 18.16 12.17
CA ARG A 497 -33.33 17.80 12.43
C ARG A 497 -34.13 17.53 11.16
N LYS A 498 -33.99 18.38 10.14
CA LYS A 498 -34.82 18.36 8.93
C LYS A 498 -34.29 17.40 7.88
N LEU A 499 -33.00 17.40 7.65
CA LEU A 499 -32.35 16.63 6.60
C LEU A 499 -31.64 15.37 7.14
N ARG A 500 -31.48 15.25 8.47
CA ARG A 500 -30.75 14.14 9.13
C ARG A 500 -29.32 13.97 8.57
N ARG A 501 -28.65 15.10 8.32
CA ARG A 501 -27.29 15.18 7.81
C ARG A 501 -26.43 16.07 8.70
N SER A 502 -25.09 15.96 8.51
CA SER A 502 -24.09 16.74 9.27
C SER A 502 -23.06 17.36 8.33
N PRO A 503 -23.49 18.19 7.34
CA PRO A 503 -22.57 18.78 6.37
C PRO A 503 -21.60 19.77 7.02
N MET A 504 -20.52 20.08 6.32
CA MET A 504 -19.65 21.18 6.69
C MET A 504 -20.38 22.50 6.49
N ILE A 505 -20.45 23.33 7.54
CA ILE A 505 -21.09 24.67 7.47
C ILE A 505 -19.98 25.71 7.51
N ILE A 506 -19.92 26.53 6.45
CA ILE A 506 -18.89 27.54 6.23
C ILE A 506 -19.56 28.92 6.23
N PRO A 507 -19.73 29.57 7.40
CA PRO A 507 -20.24 30.93 7.48
C PRO A 507 -19.12 31.91 7.19
N THR A 508 -19.42 32.91 6.37
CA THR A 508 -18.54 34.03 6.03
C THR A 508 -19.26 35.34 6.30
N VAL A 509 -18.69 36.17 7.16
CA VAL A 509 -19.18 37.52 7.42
C VAL A 509 -18.13 38.53 6.96
N VAL A 510 -18.54 39.44 6.09
CA VAL A 510 -17.72 40.58 5.66
C VAL A 510 -18.19 41.82 6.40
N GLU A 511 -17.30 42.45 7.12
CA GLU A 511 -17.54 43.71 7.86
C GLU A 511 -17.22 44.91 6.97
N VAL A 512 -18.11 45.94 6.97
CA VAL A 512 -17.95 47.20 6.22
C VAL A 512 -18.23 48.38 7.10
#